data_aace7cb32a9121356d0b2f80b360dbd5
#
_entry.id   aace7cb32a9121356d0b2f80b360dbd5
#
_cell.length_a   1.000
_cell.length_b   1.000
_cell.length_c   1.000
_cell.angle_alpha   90.00
_cell.angle_beta   90.00
_cell.angle_gamma   90.00
#
_symmetry.space_group_name_H-M   'P 1'
#
loop_
_entity.id
_entity.type
_entity.pdbx_description
1 polymer ?
#
loop_
_entity_poly.entity_id
_entity_poly.type
_entity_poly.pdbx_seq_one_letter_code
_entity_poly.pdbx_strand_id
1 'polypeptide(L)'
;MKRQGTKRHMDGLLMLLLFGVFAVCVLIVLLTGAKAYRGLTERDRAAYDRRTCVQYIATKVRQGDVEGGVTVEPFGDTAALCMRQYGFVTRVYCYDGWLMEMYTFEDAELTPQDGEKVMPLSGLSFDLEDGLLTVELQSGEGVTDTLRLALRSGEGAAG
;
A
#
# COMPACT_ATOMS: atom_id res chain seq x y z
N MET A 1 37.95 -0.03 -65.88
CA MET A 1 37.67 0.91 -64.77
C MET A 1 36.31 0.65 -64.17
N LYS A 2 36.08 -0.47 -63.45
CA LYS A 2 34.77 -0.79 -62.83
C LYS A 2 34.83 -1.31 -61.37
N ARG A 3 35.96 -1.16 -60.66
CA ARG A 3 36.14 -1.69 -59.29
C ARG A 3 36.00 -0.66 -58.16
N GLN A 4 35.86 0.62 -58.44
CA GLN A 4 35.78 1.65 -57.37
C GLN A 4 34.31 1.91 -56.87
N GLY A 5 33.31 1.65 -57.71
CA GLY A 5 31.89 1.84 -57.29
C GLY A 5 31.42 0.89 -56.19
N THR A 6 31.82 -0.37 -56.24
CA THR A 6 31.37 -1.41 -55.32
C THR A 6 31.97 -1.22 -53.91
N LYS A 7 33.21 -0.72 -53.76
CA LYS A 7 33.84 -0.44 -52.47
C LYS A 7 33.13 0.70 -51.71
N ARG A 8 32.77 1.78 -52.41
CA ARG A 8 32.04 2.93 -51.81
C ARG A 8 30.65 2.56 -51.29
N HIS A 9 29.96 1.65 -51.98
CA HIS A 9 28.66 1.14 -51.52
C HIS A 9 28.82 0.19 -50.32
N MET A 10 29.86 -0.63 -50.27
CA MET A 10 30.15 -1.52 -49.14
C MET A 10 30.53 -0.72 -47.90
N ASP A 11 31.34 0.32 -48.04
CA ASP A 11 31.76 1.18 -46.92
C ASP A 11 30.55 1.93 -46.32
N GLY A 12 29.67 2.44 -47.14
CA GLY A 12 28.43 3.08 -46.69
C GLY A 12 27.46 2.13 -45.99
N LEU A 13 27.36 0.89 -46.50
CA LEU A 13 26.51 -0.14 -45.90
C LEU A 13 27.08 -0.61 -44.53
N LEU A 14 28.40 -0.72 -44.42
CA LEU A 14 29.10 -1.07 -43.18
C LEU A 14 28.94 0.04 -42.12
N MET A 15 29.03 1.31 -42.52
CA MET A 15 28.79 2.46 -41.65
C MET A 15 27.35 2.49 -41.12
N LEU A 16 26.38 2.21 -42.00
CA LEU A 16 24.97 2.17 -41.64
C LEU A 16 24.67 1.02 -40.69
N LEU A 17 25.30 -0.14 -40.91
CA LEU A 17 25.19 -1.30 -40.00
C LEU A 17 25.79 -1.00 -38.62
N LEU A 18 26.99 -0.38 -38.60
CA LEU A 18 27.64 0.02 -37.34
C LEU A 18 26.79 1.02 -36.55
N PHE A 19 26.23 2.01 -37.26
CA PHE A 19 25.31 2.97 -36.66
C PHE A 19 24.04 2.31 -36.12
N GLY A 20 23.49 1.32 -36.85
CA GLY A 20 22.32 0.54 -36.39
C GLY A 20 22.63 -0.24 -35.10
N VAL A 21 23.78 -0.93 -35.04
CA VAL A 21 24.20 -1.64 -33.85
C VAL A 21 24.39 -0.68 -32.67
N PHE A 22 25.03 0.45 -32.90
CA PHE A 22 25.18 1.48 -31.85
C PHE A 22 23.83 1.99 -31.33
N ALA A 23 22.90 2.32 -32.23
CA ALA A 23 21.57 2.76 -31.85
C ALA A 23 20.81 1.72 -31.01
N VAL A 24 20.90 0.43 -31.41
CA VAL A 24 20.30 -0.67 -30.63
C VAL A 24 20.95 -0.80 -29.24
N CYS A 25 22.25 -0.69 -29.14
CA CYS A 25 22.95 -0.73 -27.84
C CYS A 25 22.50 0.41 -26.93
N VAL A 26 22.38 1.64 -27.45
CA VAL A 26 21.90 2.79 -26.68
C VAL A 26 20.45 2.57 -26.21
N LEU A 27 19.58 2.04 -27.06
CA LEU A 27 18.20 1.73 -26.70
C LEU A 27 18.13 0.66 -25.59
N ILE A 28 18.96 -0.38 -25.65
CA ILE A 28 19.00 -1.42 -24.63
C ILE A 28 19.41 -0.82 -23.27
N VAL A 29 20.45 0.02 -23.26
CA VAL A 29 20.92 0.69 -22.03
C VAL A 29 19.83 1.59 -21.44
N LEU A 30 19.16 2.39 -22.27
CA LEU A 30 18.08 3.28 -21.84
C LEU A 30 16.89 2.48 -21.30
N LEU A 31 16.47 1.41 -21.95
CA LEU A 31 15.36 0.56 -21.52
C LEU A 31 15.70 -0.15 -20.20
N THR A 32 16.93 -0.64 -20.05
CA THR A 32 17.37 -1.30 -18.82
C THR A 32 17.42 -0.31 -17.65
N GLY A 33 17.97 0.88 -17.90
CA GLY A 33 18.00 1.97 -16.91
C GLY A 33 16.60 2.41 -16.48
N ALA A 34 15.67 2.56 -17.43
CA ALA A 34 14.28 2.92 -17.14
C ALA A 34 13.55 1.86 -16.29
N LYS A 35 13.80 0.56 -16.57
CA LYS A 35 13.23 -0.54 -15.77
C LYS A 35 13.78 -0.56 -14.35
N ALA A 36 15.09 -0.38 -14.18
CA ALA A 36 15.73 -0.32 -12.86
C ALA A 36 15.20 0.86 -12.03
N TYR A 37 15.05 2.04 -12.66
CA TYR A 37 14.51 3.22 -12.01
C TYR A 37 13.04 3.03 -11.54
N ARG A 38 12.21 2.43 -12.39
CA ARG A 38 10.81 2.12 -12.03
C ARG A 38 10.73 1.18 -10.83
N GLY A 39 11.51 0.10 -10.83
CA GLY A 39 11.52 -0.85 -9.73
C GLY A 39 11.97 -0.26 -8.38
N LEU A 40 12.90 0.69 -8.39
CA LEU A 40 13.30 1.43 -7.19
C LEU A 40 12.18 2.34 -6.70
N THR A 41 11.55 3.11 -7.61
CA THR A 41 10.47 4.03 -7.26
C THR A 41 9.23 3.31 -6.71
N GLU A 42 8.90 2.14 -7.27
CA GLU A 42 7.78 1.32 -6.78
C GLU A 42 8.03 0.78 -5.37
N ARG A 43 9.26 0.31 -5.08
CA ARG A 43 9.64 -0.16 -3.74
C ARG A 43 9.64 0.95 -2.71
N ASP A 44 10.18 2.11 -3.05
CA ASP A 44 10.20 3.29 -2.17
C ASP A 44 8.77 3.76 -1.85
N ARG A 45 7.90 3.74 -2.86
CA ARG A 45 6.49 4.09 -2.69
C ARG A 45 5.74 3.10 -1.80
N ALA A 46 5.93 1.81 -2.02
CA ALA A 46 5.32 0.78 -1.18
C ALA A 46 5.79 0.86 0.28
N ALA A 47 7.08 1.14 0.52
CA ALA A 47 7.61 1.34 1.87
C ALA A 47 7.04 2.61 2.54
N TYR A 48 6.86 3.69 1.78
CA TYR A 48 6.24 4.93 2.25
C TYR A 48 4.76 4.70 2.61
N ASP A 49 4.00 4.03 1.74
CA ASP A 49 2.58 3.75 1.93
C ASP A 49 2.36 2.89 3.19
N ARG A 50 3.20 1.88 3.43
CA ARG A 50 3.15 1.05 4.65
C ARG A 50 3.37 1.86 5.93
N ARG A 51 4.43 2.68 5.96
CA ARG A 51 4.73 3.52 7.11
C ARG A 51 3.60 4.51 7.40
N THR A 52 3.02 5.06 6.34
CA THR A 52 1.88 5.98 6.43
C THR A 52 0.64 5.26 6.96
N CYS A 53 0.37 4.03 6.50
CA CYS A 53 -0.75 3.22 6.97
C CYS A 53 -0.64 2.91 8.48
N VAL A 54 0.54 2.46 8.93
CA VAL A 54 0.81 2.19 10.36
C VAL A 54 0.56 3.45 11.20
N GLN A 55 1.08 4.60 10.78
CA GLN A 55 0.90 5.86 11.50
C GLN A 55 -0.56 6.33 11.49
N TYR A 56 -1.25 6.14 10.37
CA TYR A 56 -2.66 6.47 10.23
C TYR A 56 -3.51 5.70 11.24
N ILE A 57 -3.38 4.37 11.26
CA ILE A 57 -4.12 3.51 12.19
C ILE A 57 -3.76 3.87 13.65
N ALA A 58 -2.47 4.01 13.97
CA ALA A 58 -2.04 4.39 15.31
C ALA A 58 -2.63 5.74 15.76
N THR A 59 -2.74 6.70 14.86
CA THR A 59 -3.32 8.02 15.16
C THR A 59 -4.82 7.91 15.38
N LYS A 60 -5.54 7.16 14.56
CA LYS A 60 -6.98 6.95 14.70
C LYS A 60 -7.32 6.23 15.99
N VAL A 61 -6.58 5.16 16.32
CA VAL A 61 -6.75 4.44 17.61
C VAL A 61 -6.56 5.39 18.79
N ARG A 62 -5.47 6.17 18.79
CA ARG A 62 -5.20 7.11 19.91
C ARG A 62 -6.27 8.21 20.05
N GLN A 63 -6.89 8.61 18.95
CA GLN A 63 -7.98 9.59 18.97
C GLN A 63 -9.28 8.99 19.48
N GLY A 64 -9.53 7.70 19.18
CA GLY A 64 -10.73 6.98 19.60
C GLY A 64 -10.57 6.16 20.89
N ASP A 65 -9.41 6.22 21.56
CA ASP A 65 -9.09 5.45 22.78
C ASP A 65 -9.79 6.08 24.00
N VAL A 66 -11.07 5.82 24.08
CA VAL A 66 -11.93 6.08 25.25
C VAL A 66 -12.35 4.74 25.84
N GLU A 67 -12.75 4.74 27.12
CA GLU A 67 -13.11 3.52 27.85
C GLU A 67 -14.21 2.72 27.10
N GLY A 68 -13.89 1.48 26.72
CA GLY A 68 -14.78 0.62 25.91
C GLY A 68 -15.03 1.09 24.47
N GLY A 69 -14.36 2.15 24.02
CA GLY A 69 -14.60 2.77 22.71
C GLY A 69 -13.96 2.02 21.53
N VAL A 70 -12.92 1.22 21.78
CA VAL A 70 -12.19 0.50 20.71
C VAL A 70 -12.54 -0.99 20.76
N THR A 71 -13.09 -1.51 19.65
CA THR A 71 -13.46 -2.93 19.49
C THR A 71 -13.04 -3.44 18.11
N VAL A 72 -12.92 -4.75 17.98
CA VAL A 72 -12.75 -5.43 16.69
C VAL A 72 -14.02 -6.25 16.42
N GLU A 73 -14.66 -5.99 15.29
CA GLU A 73 -15.94 -6.59 14.97
C GLU A 73 -15.97 -7.10 13.52
N PRO A 74 -16.77 -8.14 13.23
CA PRO A 74 -17.06 -8.54 11.86
C PRO A 74 -17.79 -7.41 11.12
N PHE A 75 -17.39 -7.12 9.87
CA PHE A 75 -18.05 -6.17 9.01
C PHE A 75 -18.11 -6.70 7.57
N GLY A 76 -19.26 -7.28 7.20
CA GLY A 76 -19.38 -8.07 5.98
C GLY A 76 -18.44 -9.28 6.01
N ASP A 77 -17.63 -9.44 4.97
CA ASP A 77 -16.64 -10.51 4.84
C ASP A 77 -15.25 -10.16 5.44
N THR A 78 -15.13 -9.03 6.14
CA THR A 78 -13.89 -8.54 6.72
C THR A 78 -14.04 -8.25 8.22
N ALA A 79 -12.92 -8.06 8.93
CA ALA A 79 -12.91 -7.52 10.28
C ALA A 79 -12.67 -6.02 10.22
N ALA A 80 -13.40 -5.28 11.05
CA ALA A 80 -13.22 -3.84 11.19
C ALA A 80 -12.79 -3.48 12.61
N LEU A 81 -11.83 -2.57 12.70
CA LEU A 81 -11.50 -1.86 13.92
C LEU A 81 -12.52 -0.74 14.10
N CYS A 82 -13.32 -0.82 15.15
CA CYS A 82 -14.39 0.12 15.46
C CYS A 82 -13.99 1.03 16.60
N MET A 83 -14.15 2.32 16.42
CA MET A 83 -13.91 3.34 17.44
C MET A 83 -15.22 4.12 17.65
N ARG A 84 -15.81 3.97 18.83
CA ARG A 84 -17.11 4.57 19.18
C ARG A 84 -16.92 5.79 20.06
N GLN A 85 -17.59 6.87 19.68
CA GLN A 85 -17.60 8.09 20.47
C GLN A 85 -18.85 8.92 20.19
N TYR A 86 -19.57 9.33 21.23
CA TYR A 86 -20.74 10.21 21.14
C TYR A 86 -21.86 9.74 20.20
N GLY A 87 -22.09 8.41 20.09
CA GLY A 87 -23.13 7.84 19.20
C GLY A 87 -22.69 7.71 17.74
N PHE A 88 -21.42 7.97 17.46
CA PHE A 88 -20.79 7.73 16.16
C PHE A 88 -19.79 6.58 16.24
N VAL A 89 -19.59 5.92 15.13
CA VAL A 89 -18.56 4.89 14.96
C VAL A 89 -17.68 5.22 13.77
N THR A 90 -16.37 5.18 14.00
CA THR A 90 -15.36 5.12 12.92
C THR A 90 -14.97 3.68 12.75
N ARG A 91 -15.15 3.13 11.54
CA ARG A 91 -14.70 1.78 11.17
C ARG A 91 -13.50 1.89 10.26
N VAL A 92 -12.43 1.17 10.57
CA VAL A 92 -11.23 1.03 9.74
C VAL A 92 -11.09 -0.43 9.37
N TYR A 93 -11.02 -0.73 8.08
CA TYR A 93 -11.02 -2.11 7.55
C TYR A 93 -10.34 -2.17 6.18
N CYS A 94 -10.06 -3.39 5.70
CA CYS A 94 -9.55 -3.61 4.34
C CYS A 94 -10.67 -4.16 3.46
N TYR A 95 -10.90 -3.52 2.32
CA TYR A 95 -11.89 -3.96 1.33
C TYR A 95 -11.39 -3.66 -0.08
N ASP A 96 -11.51 -4.66 -0.98
CA ASP A 96 -11.14 -4.56 -2.41
C ASP A 96 -9.74 -3.99 -2.65
N GLY A 97 -8.75 -4.39 -1.84
CA GLY A 97 -7.36 -3.95 -1.97
C GLY A 97 -7.08 -2.52 -1.47
N TRP A 98 -7.97 -1.99 -0.63
CA TRP A 98 -7.86 -0.66 -0.05
C TRP A 98 -8.06 -0.68 1.46
N LEU A 99 -7.27 0.12 2.16
CA LEU A 99 -7.64 0.57 3.49
C LEU A 99 -8.82 1.51 3.34
N MET A 100 -9.91 1.16 4.02
CA MET A 100 -11.15 1.91 4.01
C MET A 100 -11.39 2.54 5.37
N GLU A 101 -12.03 3.71 5.36
CA GLU A 101 -12.57 4.35 6.56
C GLU A 101 -14.05 4.66 6.36
N MET A 102 -14.82 4.45 7.39
CA MET A 102 -16.23 4.82 7.43
C MET A 102 -16.53 5.52 8.74
N TYR A 103 -17.08 6.71 8.66
CA TYR A 103 -17.57 7.47 9.81
C TYR A 103 -19.08 7.65 9.70
N THR A 104 -19.83 7.11 10.65
CA THR A 104 -21.28 7.07 10.61
C THR A 104 -21.91 7.01 11.99
N PHE A 105 -23.23 7.10 12.06
CA PHE A 105 -23.98 6.77 13.26
C PHE A 105 -23.86 5.27 13.57
N GLU A 106 -23.92 4.92 14.86
CA GLU A 106 -23.69 3.56 15.32
C GLU A 106 -24.73 2.56 14.80
N ASP A 107 -25.96 2.98 14.64
CA ASP A 107 -27.12 2.23 14.17
C ASP A 107 -27.34 2.26 12.65
N ALA A 108 -26.42 2.85 11.88
CA ALA A 108 -26.54 2.86 10.43
C ALA A 108 -26.24 1.49 9.82
N GLU A 109 -27.16 0.99 9.01
CA GLU A 109 -26.98 -0.23 8.23
C GLU A 109 -26.20 0.08 6.95
N LEU A 110 -24.89 -0.13 6.98
CA LEU A 110 -23.97 0.11 5.88
C LEU A 110 -23.12 -1.14 5.59
N THR A 111 -22.60 -1.21 4.38
CA THR A 111 -21.77 -2.31 3.90
C THR A 111 -20.31 -1.88 3.73
N PRO A 112 -19.34 -2.80 3.64
CA PRO A 112 -17.92 -2.43 3.42
C PRO A 112 -17.66 -1.60 2.16
N GLN A 113 -18.57 -1.61 1.19
CA GLN A 113 -18.46 -0.86 -0.06
C GLN A 113 -18.73 0.65 0.12
N ASP A 114 -19.44 1.03 1.20
CA ASP A 114 -19.90 2.40 1.42
C ASP A 114 -18.84 3.30 2.07
N GLY A 115 -17.69 2.73 2.46
CA GLY A 115 -16.59 3.48 3.06
C GLY A 115 -15.76 4.28 2.06
N GLU A 116 -14.94 5.18 2.58
CA GLU A 116 -13.99 5.97 1.80
C GLU A 116 -12.66 5.24 1.64
N LYS A 117 -12.10 5.26 0.43
CA LYS A 117 -10.77 4.72 0.13
C LYS A 117 -9.70 5.65 0.67
N VAL A 118 -8.87 5.16 1.59
CA VAL A 118 -7.78 5.94 2.19
C VAL A 118 -6.46 5.72 1.46
N MET A 119 -6.03 4.45 1.33
CA MET A 119 -4.79 4.10 0.64
C MET A 119 -4.81 2.63 0.19
N PRO A 120 -3.99 2.24 -0.80
CA PRO A 120 -3.87 0.84 -1.22
C PRO A 120 -3.32 -0.04 -0.09
N LEU A 121 -3.99 -1.18 0.17
CA LEU A 121 -3.59 -2.16 1.18
C LEU A 121 -4.13 -3.54 0.80
N SER A 122 -3.27 -4.58 0.79
CA SER A 122 -3.66 -5.92 0.33
C SER A 122 -4.33 -6.77 1.42
N GLY A 123 -4.04 -6.48 2.69
CA GLY A 123 -4.62 -7.20 3.81
C GLY A 123 -4.47 -6.45 5.13
N LEU A 124 -5.43 -6.65 6.01
CA LEU A 124 -5.47 -6.05 7.33
C LEU A 124 -6.14 -7.03 8.29
N SER A 125 -5.48 -7.33 9.39
CA SER A 125 -6.05 -8.11 10.47
C SER A 125 -5.86 -7.42 11.80
N PHE A 126 -6.77 -7.69 12.72
CA PHE A 126 -6.78 -7.12 14.06
C PHE A 126 -6.94 -8.22 15.07
N ASP A 127 -6.21 -8.11 16.16
CA ASP A 127 -6.33 -8.91 17.34
C ASP A 127 -6.33 -7.99 18.56
N LEU A 128 -7.32 -8.14 19.43
CA LEU A 128 -7.48 -7.33 20.62
C LEU A 128 -7.65 -8.23 21.84
N GLU A 129 -6.57 -8.36 22.62
CA GLU A 129 -6.53 -9.15 23.85
C GLU A 129 -5.99 -8.31 25.00
N ASP A 130 -6.63 -8.35 26.16
CA ASP A 130 -6.19 -7.71 27.39
C ASP A 130 -5.78 -6.23 27.25
N GLY A 131 -6.51 -5.48 26.42
CA GLY A 131 -6.19 -4.08 26.14
C GLY A 131 -4.99 -3.85 25.22
N LEU A 132 -4.43 -4.92 24.64
CA LEU A 132 -3.39 -4.85 23.63
C LEU A 132 -4.00 -5.07 22.23
N LEU A 133 -4.00 -4.05 21.42
CA LEU A 133 -4.38 -4.14 20.01
C LEU A 133 -3.17 -4.48 19.17
N THR A 134 -3.20 -5.63 18.50
CA THR A 134 -2.23 -6.04 17.49
C THR A 134 -2.86 -5.86 16.11
N VAL A 135 -2.19 -5.13 15.23
CA VAL A 135 -2.62 -4.88 13.85
C VAL A 135 -1.56 -5.43 12.91
N GLU A 136 -1.95 -6.32 12.03
CA GLU A 136 -1.08 -6.82 10.96
C GLU A 136 -1.53 -6.25 9.62
N LEU A 137 -0.58 -5.61 8.93
CA LEU A 137 -0.80 -4.97 7.64
C LEU A 137 -0.02 -5.72 6.57
N GLN A 138 -0.68 -6.11 5.50
CA GLN A 138 -0.05 -6.75 4.35
C GLN A 138 -0.06 -5.83 3.14
N SER A 139 1.13 -5.51 2.63
CA SER A 139 1.28 -4.75 1.39
C SER A 139 1.26 -5.66 0.16
N GLY A 140 1.06 -5.09 -1.04
CA GLY A 140 1.00 -5.83 -2.31
C GLY A 140 2.26 -6.64 -2.67
N GLU A 141 3.38 -6.43 -1.97
CA GLU A 141 4.63 -7.20 -2.14
C GLU A 141 4.73 -8.40 -1.17
N GLY A 142 3.66 -8.73 -0.42
CA GLY A 142 3.65 -9.82 0.55
C GLY A 142 4.45 -9.53 1.83
N VAL A 143 4.86 -8.27 2.03
CA VAL A 143 5.52 -7.83 3.26
C VAL A 143 4.46 -7.53 4.31
N THR A 144 4.60 -8.13 5.49
CA THR A 144 3.72 -7.91 6.64
C THR A 144 4.41 -7.01 7.66
N ASP A 145 3.75 -5.95 8.06
CA ASP A 145 4.14 -5.09 9.17
C ASP A 145 3.18 -5.33 10.34
N THR A 146 3.72 -5.35 11.57
CA THR A 146 2.93 -5.53 12.79
C THR A 146 3.02 -4.28 13.66
N LEU A 147 1.86 -3.73 14.00
CA LEU A 147 1.71 -2.63 14.96
C LEU A 147 1.09 -3.16 16.23
N ARG A 148 1.67 -2.82 17.38
CA ARG A 148 1.10 -3.14 18.70
C ARG A 148 0.84 -1.86 19.48
N LEU A 149 -0.38 -1.72 19.98
CA LEU A 149 -0.84 -0.55 20.72
C LEU A 149 -1.49 -1.01 22.03
N ALA A 150 -0.97 -0.53 23.15
CA ALA A 150 -1.68 -0.65 24.43
C ALA A 150 -2.78 0.42 24.46
N LEU A 151 -4.02 -0.02 24.68
CA LEU A 151 -5.17 0.87 24.84
C LEU A 151 -5.24 1.36 26.27
N ARG A 152 -5.44 2.65 26.47
CA ARG A 152 -5.63 3.24 27.82
C ARG A 152 -6.92 2.76 28.46
N SER A 153 -7.92 2.49 27.62
CA SER A 153 -9.21 1.96 28.04
C SER A 153 -9.18 0.51 28.54
N GLY A 154 -8.06 -0.22 28.32
CA GLY A 154 -7.89 -1.59 28.83
C GLY A 154 -7.44 -1.69 30.28
N GLU A 155 -6.93 -0.62 30.87
CA GLU A 155 -6.43 -0.63 32.28
C GLU A 155 -7.56 -0.51 33.33
N GLY A 156 -8.80 -0.25 32.96
CA GLY A 156 -9.94 -0.07 33.86
C GLY A 156 -10.64 -1.36 34.32
N ALA A 157 -10.28 -2.54 33.83
CA ALA A 157 -10.97 -3.80 34.14
C ALA A 157 -10.37 -4.63 35.28
N ALA A 158 -9.37 -4.11 36.00
CA ALA A 158 -8.75 -4.75 37.17
C ALA A 158 -8.83 -3.84 38.41
N GLY A 159 -10.04 -3.72 38.96
CA GLY A 159 -10.30 -3.01 40.21
C GLY A 159 -11.54 -3.55 40.91
#